data_3d0c22435b164beef78c6a1b6e97d541
#
_entry.id   3d0c22435b164beef78c6a1b6e97d541
#
_cell.length_a   1.000
_cell.length_b   1.000
_cell.length_c   1.000
_cell.angle_alpha   90.00
_cell.angle_beta   90.00
_cell.angle_gamma   90.00
#
_symmetry.space_group_name_H-M   'P 1'
#
loop_
_entity.id
_entity.type
_entity.pdbx_description
1 polymer ?
#
loop_
_entity_poly.entity_id
_entity_poly.type
_entity_poly.pdbx_seq_one_letter_code
_entity_poly.pdbx_strand_id
1 'polypeptide(L)'
;MASISRRTALLHLTASAAVLSTPTVWATTPAGIPVEVWKDPNCGCCQDWIDHMQANGFVVTSHNSGNNAVRAKLGLPVELGSCHTALVGGYVVEGHVPAADVHKLLKAQPKALGITVPGMPIGSPGMDGAVYAGRKDPYDVLLVSKNTIRSGVSTQVFTSYR
;
A
#
# COMPACT_ATOMS: atom_id res chain seq x y z
N MET A 1 13.56 -59.21 -75.01
CA MET A 1 14.18 -57.97 -74.54
C MET A 1 13.12 -57.21 -73.78
N ALA A 2 13.07 -57.29 -72.45
CA ALA A 2 12.07 -56.70 -71.61
C ALA A 2 12.67 -55.50 -70.82
N SER A 3 12.03 -54.35 -71.05
CA SER A 3 12.40 -53.09 -70.36
C SER A 3 11.73 -52.99 -69.01
N ILE A 4 12.49 -52.85 -67.94
CA ILE A 4 11.99 -52.67 -66.59
C ILE A 4 11.86 -51.16 -66.29
N SER A 5 10.63 -50.69 -66.17
CA SER A 5 10.30 -49.33 -65.71
C SER A 5 10.41 -49.21 -64.20
N ARG A 6 11.33 -48.36 -63.69
CA ARG A 6 11.45 -48.03 -62.31
C ARG A 6 10.47 -46.93 -61.95
N ARG A 7 9.41 -47.22 -61.21
CA ARG A 7 8.49 -46.23 -60.60
C ARG A 7 9.06 -45.85 -59.25
N THR A 8 9.57 -44.62 -59.15
CA THR A 8 10.00 -44.02 -57.91
C THR A 8 8.78 -43.55 -57.11
N ALA A 9 8.53 -44.20 -55.98
CA ALA A 9 7.51 -43.75 -55.04
C ALA A 9 8.06 -42.66 -54.12
N LEU A 10 7.56 -41.41 -54.25
CA LEU A 10 7.84 -40.31 -53.35
C LEU A 10 6.95 -40.44 -52.11
N LEU A 11 7.54 -40.77 -50.98
CA LEU A 11 6.86 -40.71 -49.68
C LEU A 11 6.89 -39.27 -49.17
N HIS A 12 5.73 -38.61 -49.13
CA HIS A 12 5.58 -37.31 -48.46
C HIS A 12 5.42 -37.54 -46.98
N LEU A 13 6.48 -37.23 -46.21
CA LEU A 13 6.41 -37.09 -44.74
C LEU A 13 5.75 -35.72 -44.42
N THR A 14 4.51 -35.74 -43.99
CA THR A 14 3.86 -34.55 -43.38
C THR A 14 4.25 -34.48 -41.92
N ALA A 15 5.16 -33.57 -41.55
CA ALA A 15 5.49 -33.24 -40.19
C ALA A 15 4.38 -32.36 -39.59
N SER A 16 3.52 -32.93 -38.76
CA SER A 16 2.53 -32.17 -37.98
C SER A 16 3.23 -31.47 -36.82
N ALA A 17 3.40 -30.17 -36.91
CA ALA A 17 3.90 -29.35 -35.79
C ALA A 17 2.76 -29.14 -34.78
N ALA A 18 2.84 -29.82 -33.64
CA ALA A 18 1.95 -29.57 -32.51
C ALA A 18 2.32 -28.23 -31.82
N VAL A 19 1.49 -27.22 -32.00
CA VAL A 19 1.62 -25.93 -31.31
C VAL A 19 1.17 -26.14 -29.86
N LEU A 20 2.13 -26.20 -28.93
CA LEU A 20 1.88 -26.22 -27.49
C LEU A 20 1.46 -24.81 -27.06
N SER A 21 0.15 -24.57 -26.95
CA SER A 21 -0.43 -23.36 -26.39
C SER A 21 -0.20 -23.36 -24.87
N THR A 22 0.79 -22.63 -24.38
CA THR A 22 0.98 -22.39 -22.94
C THR A 22 -0.11 -21.42 -22.46
N PRO A 23 -0.92 -21.80 -21.44
CA PRO A 23 -1.88 -20.86 -20.86
C PRO A 23 -1.12 -19.71 -20.19
N THR A 24 -1.29 -18.49 -20.69
CA THR A 24 -0.79 -17.28 -20.03
C THR A 24 -1.67 -17.02 -18.82
N VAL A 25 -1.18 -17.34 -17.63
CA VAL A 25 -1.83 -16.97 -16.36
C VAL A 25 -1.68 -15.47 -16.19
N TRP A 26 -2.75 -14.74 -16.45
CA TRP A 26 -2.82 -13.32 -16.13
C TRP A 26 -2.96 -13.19 -14.61
N ALA A 27 -1.90 -12.75 -13.93
CA ALA A 27 -2.00 -12.37 -12.53
C ALA A 27 -2.94 -11.16 -12.45
N THR A 28 -4.16 -11.36 -11.95
CA THR A 28 -5.08 -10.26 -11.64
C THR A 28 -4.50 -9.49 -10.46
N THR A 29 -3.91 -8.31 -10.73
CA THR A 29 -3.56 -7.35 -9.69
C THR A 29 -4.85 -7.00 -8.94
N PRO A 30 -4.88 -7.06 -7.61
CA PRO A 30 -6.05 -6.63 -6.83
C PRO A 30 -6.48 -5.22 -7.26
N ALA A 31 -7.78 -5.04 -7.56
CA ALA A 31 -8.30 -3.74 -7.93
C ALA A 31 -8.30 -2.85 -6.68
N GLY A 32 -7.26 -2.02 -6.50
CA GLY A 32 -7.12 -1.10 -5.38
C GLY A 32 -5.70 -0.57 -5.21
N ILE A 33 -5.55 0.44 -4.38
CA ILE A 33 -4.25 1.07 -4.09
C ILE A 33 -3.51 0.23 -3.04
N PRO A 34 -2.30 -0.28 -3.32
CA PRO A 34 -1.58 -1.12 -2.37
C PRO A 34 -1.07 -0.31 -1.17
N VAL A 35 -1.19 -0.88 0.01
CA VAL A 35 -0.70 -0.37 1.29
C VAL A 35 0.04 -1.48 2.01
N GLU A 36 1.23 -1.20 2.49
CA GLU A 36 1.92 -2.03 3.48
C GLU A 36 1.86 -1.35 4.84
N VAL A 37 1.44 -2.08 5.90
CA VAL A 37 1.33 -1.53 7.25
C VAL A 37 2.06 -2.41 8.27
N TRP A 38 2.84 -1.78 9.15
CA TRP A 38 3.52 -2.40 10.29
C TRP A 38 2.83 -1.97 11.57
N LYS A 39 2.38 -2.93 12.37
CA LYS A 39 1.67 -2.71 13.62
C LYS A 39 2.02 -3.77 14.67
N ASP A 40 1.67 -3.51 15.93
CA ASP A 40 1.67 -4.55 16.96
C ASP A 40 0.56 -5.58 16.67
N PRO A 41 0.81 -6.90 16.86
CA PRO A 41 -0.20 -7.93 16.61
C PRO A 41 -1.50 -7.72 17.40
N ASN A 42 -1.42 -7.14 18.60
CA ASN A 42 -2.56 -6.93 19.50
C ASN A 42 -3.19 -5.53 19.37
N CYS A 43 -2.76 -4.72 18.41
CA CYS A 43 -3.30 -3.38 18.20
C CYS A 43 -4.69 -3.43 17.52
N GLY A 44 -5.77 -3.36 18.32
CA GLY A 44 -7.15 -3.38 17.82
C GLY A 44 -7.48 -2.16 16.96
N CYS A 45 -7.20 -0.95 17.44
CA CYS A 45 -7.44 0.29 16.68
C CYS A 45 -6.66 0.35 15.35
N CYS A 46 -5.52 -0.33 15.27
CA CYS A 46 -4.79 -0.46 14.00
C CYS A 46 -5.55 -1.37 13.01
N GLN A 47 -6.24 -2.41 13.51
CA GLN A 47 -7.07 -3.25 12.67
C GLN A 47 -8.27 -2.45 12.15
N ASP A 48 -8.94 -1.69 13.02
CA ASP A 48 -10.06 -0.84 12.64
C ASP A 48 -9.64 0.21 11.58
N TRP A 49 -8.39 0.76 11.68
CA TRP A 49 -7.84 1.63 10.64
C TRP A 49 -7.60 0.87 9.33
N ILE A 50 -7.11 -0.36 9.36
CA ILE A 50 -6.95 -1.20 8.17
C ILE A 50 -8.31 -1.42 7.49
N ASP A 51 -9.34 -1.74 8.24
CA ASP A 51 -10.69 -1.96 7.73
C ASP A 51 -11.26 -0.67 7.10
N HIS A 52 -11.00 0.50 7.73
CA HIS A 52 -11.32 1.80 7.14
C HIS A 52 -10.61 2.02 5.81
N MET A 53 -9.31 1.71 5.69
CA MET A 53 -8.58 1.84 4.43
C MET A 53 -9.14 0.92 3.35
N GLN A 54 -9.42 -0.34 3.70
CA GLN A 54 -9.99 -1.32 2.76
C GLN A 54 -11.36 -0.89 2.26
N ALA A 55 -12.22 -0.36 3.14
CA ALA A 55 -13.53 0.20 2.78
C ALA A 55 -13.42 1.42 1.84
N ASN A 56 -12.25 2.05 1.76
CA ASN A 56 -11.98 3.22 0.91
C ASN A 56 -11.06 2.90 -0.30
N GLY A 57 -11.03 1.64 -0.75
CA GLY A 57 -10.39 1.26 -2.02
C GLY A 57 -8.89 0.98 -1.93
N PHE A 58 -8.37 0.74 -0.73
CA PHE A 58 -6.99 0.29 -0.53
C PHE A 58 -6.91 -1.23 -0.37
N VAL A 59 -5.82 -1.83 -0.83
CA VAL A 59 -5.49 -3.24 -0.62
C VAL A 59 -4.34 -3.31 0.38
N VAL A 60 -4.64 -3.75 1.61
CA VAL A 60 -3.72 -3.66 2.73
C VAL A 60 -3.02 -4.99 3.00
N THR A 61 -1.69 -4.98 3.02
CA THR A 61 -0.84 -6.06 3.52
C THR A 61 -0.31 -5.66 4.89
N SER A 62 -0.61 -6.45 5.94
CA SER A 62 -0.20 -6.14 7.32
C SER A 62 0.99 -7.00 7.79
N HIS A 63 1.93 -6.35 8.50
CA HIS A 63 3.08 -6.95 9.15
C HIS A 63 2.96 -6.79 10.66
N ASN A 64 2.82 -7.89 11.39
CA ASN A 64 2.62 -7.89 12.85
C ASN A 64 3.96 -7.92 13.62
N SER A 65 4.89 -7.06 13.26
CA SER A 65 6.26 -6.99 13.82
C SER A 65 6.53 -5.73 14.65
N GLY A 66 5.49 -4.94 14.94
CA GLY A 66 5.65 -3.58 15.48
C GLY A 66 6.14 -2.61 14.40
N ASN A 67 6.04 -1.31 14.68
CA ASN A 67 6.32 -0.26 13.70
C ASN A 67 7.59 0.56 14.00
N ASN A 68 8.16 0.51 15.21
CA ASN A 68 9.26 1.38 15.63
C ASN A 68 10.50 1.31 14.72
N ALA A 69 10.92 0.08 14.35
CA ALA A 69 12.09 -0.12 13.51
C ALA A 69 11.85 0.40 12.07
N VAL A 70 10.65 0.16 11.52
CA VAL A 70 10.28 0.62 10.19
C VAL A 70 10.14 2.15 10.16
N ARG A 71 9.47 2.76 11.14
CA ARG A 71 9.36 4.21 11.28
C ARG A 71 10.73 4.89 11.31
N ALA A 72 11.66 4.38 12.12
CA ALA A 72 13.03 4.90 12.20
C ALA A 72 13.77 4.75 10.85
N LYS A 73 13.67 3.58 10.19
CA LYS A 73 14.27 3.33 8.87
C LYS A 73 13.72 4.28 7.80
N LEU A 74 12.45 4.62 7.85
CA LEU A 74 11.80 5.55 6.91
C LEU A 74 12.15 7.01 7.21
N GLY A 75 12.74 7.29 8.37
CA GLY A 75 13.20 8.62 8.76
C GLY A 75 12.11 9.50 9.37
N LEU A 76 11.04 8.90 9.91
CA LEU A 76 10.03 9.63 10.67
C LEU A 76 10.44 9.69 12.16
N PRO A 77 10.57 10.89 12.74
CA PRO A 77 10.90 11.06 14.16
C PRO A 77 9.85 10.46 15.10
N VAL A 78 10.27 10.04 16.28
CA VAL A 78 9.39 9.40 17.27
C VAL A 78 8.29 10.34 17.77
N GLU A 79 8.55 11.64 17.81
CA GLU A 79 7.59 12.69 18.22
C GLU A 79 6.40 12.81 17.28
N LEU A 80 6.56 12.36 16.04
CA LEU A 80 5.50 12.31 15.02
C LEU A 80 4.87 10.91 14.91
N GLY A 81 5.23 10.01 15.82
CA GLY A 81 4.84 8.62 15.77
C GLY A 81 3.43 8.34 16.32
N SER A 82 2.90 7.19 15.92
CA SER A 82 1.65 6.62 16.37
C SER A 82 1.77 5.09 16.51
N CYS A 83 0.66 4.38 16.60
CA CYS A 83 0.65 2.94 16.86
C CYS A 83 0.92 2.05 15.62
N HIS A 84 0.90 2.61 14.42
CA HIS A 84 1.27 1.91 13.18
C HIS A 84 1.91 2.86 12.17
N THR A 85 2.71 2.28 11.28
CA THR A 85 3.37 2.96 10.17
C THR A 85 3.00 2.26 8.87
N ALA A 86 2.58 2.98 7.86
CA ALA A 86 2.27 2.42 6.55
C ALA A 86 3.09 3.08 5.43
N LEU A 87 3.21 2.35 4.30
CA LEU A 87 3.72 2.83 3.03
C LEU A 87 2.63 2.77 1.98
N VAL A 88 2.37 3.89 1.31
CA VAL A 88 1.36 4.03 0.27
C VAL A 88 1.93 4.90 -0.85
N GLY A 89 2.07 4.35 -2.06
CA GLY A 89 2.59 5.09 -3.20
C GLY A 89 3.96 5.74 -2.98
N GLY A 90 4.79 5.14 -2.12
CA GLY A 90 6.11 5.67 -1.74
C GLY A 90 6.10 6.69 -0.59
N TYR A 91 4.93 7.08 -0.08
CA TYR A 91 4.77 7.96 1.07
C TYR A 91 4.64 7.19 2.37
N VAL A 92 5.19 7.73 3.44
CA VAL A 92 4.92 7.29 4.81
C VAL A 92 3.55 7.81 5.25
N VAL A 93 2.71 6.94 5.76
CA VAL A 93 1.44 7.27 6.41
C VAL A 93 1.52 6.74 7.84
N GLU A 94 1.56 7.63 8.81
CA GLU A 94 1.75 7.28 10.21
C GLU A 94 0.48 7.54 11.00
N GLY A 95 0.00 6.50 11.70
CA GLY A 95 -1.16 6.59 12.58
C GLY A 95 -2.48 6.70 11.86
N HIS A 96 -3.48 7.21 12.57
CA HIS A 96 -4.91 7.17 12.21
C HIS A 96 -5.31 8.23 11.17
N VAL A 97 -4.55 8.28 10.06
CA VAL A 97 -4.80 9.21 8.95
C VAL A 97 -6.05 8.77 8.19
N PRO A 98 -7.02 9.67 7.95
CA PRO A 98 -8.19 9.37 7.13
C PRO A 98 -7.83 8.99 5.70
N ALA A 99 -8.53 8.00 5.14
CA ALA A 99 -8.33 7.53 3.77
C ALA A 99 -8.48 8.66 2.74
N ALA A 100 -9.37 9.62 2.98
CA ALA A 100 -9.55 10.81 2.14
C ALA A 100 -8.27 11.65 2.04
N ASP A 101 -7.51 11.80 3.14
CA ASP A 101 -6.24 12.52 3.14
C ASP A 101 -5.14 11.72 2.45
N VAL A 102 -5.16 10.39 2.55
CA VAL A 102 -4.24 9.55 1.77
C VAL A 102 -4.52 9.67 0.27
N HIS A 103 -5.77 9.66 -0.16
CA HIS A 103 -6.15 9.92 -1.56
C HIS A 103 -5.72 11.31 -2.02
N LYS A 104 -5.94 12.35 -1.17
CA LYS A 104 -5.50 13.73 -1.45
C LYS A 104 -3.98 13.81 -1.62
N LEU A 105 -3.20 13.12 -0.77
CA LEU A 105 -1.75 13.04 -0.85
C LEU A 105 -1.30 12.41 -2.18
N LEU A 106 -1.87 11.25 -2.52
CA LEU A 106 -1.54 10.51 -3.75
C LEU A 106 -1.88 11.29 -5.01
N LYS A 107 -2.97 12.08 -4.97
CA LYS A 107 -3.36 12.96 -6.08
C LYS A 107 -2.44 14.17 -6.21
N ALA A 108 -2.07 14.80 -5.08
CA ALA A 108 -1.26 16.01 -5.07
C ALA A 108 0.23 15.75 -5.33
N GLN A 109 0.72 14.56 -5.00
CA GLN A 109 2.11 14.11 -5.17
C GLN A 109 3.17 15.13 -4.70
N PRO A 110 3.05 15.72 -3.49
CA PRO A 110 4.00 16.70 -3.02
C PRO A 110 5.39 16.07 -2.81
N LYS A 111 6.45 16.88 -2.90
CA LYS A 111 7.80 16.44 -2.52
C LYS A 111 7.89 16.37 -0.99
N ALA A 112 7.45 15.28 -0.41
CA ALA A 112 7.36 15.07 1.04
C ALA A 112 7.81 13.65 1.41
N LEU A 113 8.06 13.43 2.71
CA LEU A 113 8.23 12.09 3.28
C LEU A 113 6.89 11.36 3.34
N GLY A 114 5.83 12.07 3.74
CA GLY A 114 4.49 11.54 3.90
C GLY A 114 3.60 12.41 4.79
N ILE A 115 2.59 11.79 5.39
CA ILE A 115 1.65 12.45 6.32
C ILE A 115 1.54 11.66 7.63
N THR A 116 1.22 12.35 8.71
CA THR A 116 1.06 11.73 10.03
C THR A 116 -0.10 12.34 10.81
N VAL A 117 -0.74 11.52 11.63
CA VAL A 117 -1.56 11.90 12.78
C VAL A 117 -0.82 11.43 14.02
N PRO A 118 -0.03 12.29 14.69
CA PRO A 118 0.71 11.90 15.88
C PRO A 118 -0.22 11.48 17.02
N GLY A 119 0.18 10.45 17.76
CA GLY A 119 -0.64 9.91 18.82
C GLY A 119 -1.85 9.11 18.30
N MET A 120 -2.94 9.14 19.05
CA MET A 120 -4.18 8.39 18.76
C MET A 120 -5.40 9.25 19.15
N PRO A 121 -5.68 10.35 18.42
CA PRO A 121 -6.80 11.23 18.77
C PRO A 121 -8.14 10.49 18.59
N ILE A 122 -9.00 10.60 19.60
CA ILE A 122 -10.35 10.00 19.56
C ILE A 122 -11.16 10.66 18.44
N GLY A 123 -11.90 9.84 17.69
CA GLY A 123 -12.65 10.29 16.52
C GLY A 123 -11.89 10.25 15.20
N SER A 124 -10.57 9.95 15.21
CA SER A 124 -9.87 9.58 13.98
C SER A 124 -10.23 8.14 13.57
N PRO A 125 -10.07 7.75 12.29
CA PRO A 125 -10.42 6.41 11.82
C PRO A 125 -9.74 5.29 12.63
N GLY A 126 -10.53 4.35 13.16
CA GLY A 126 -10.08 3.30 14.07
C GLY A 126 -10.00 3.73 15.55
N MET A 127 -10.21 5.03 15.83
CA MET A 127 -10.36 5.60 17.16
C MET A 127 -11.75 6.22 17.34
N ASP A 128 -12.74 5.75 16.56
CA ASP A 128 -14.11 6.26 16.47
C ASP A 128 -15.17 5.20 16.79
N GLY A 129 -14.73 4.04 17.31
CA GLY A 129 -15.60 2.93 17.70
C GLY A 129 -16.56 3.27 18.84
N ALA A 130 -17.55 2.38 19.08
CA ALA A 130 -18.60 2.55 20.08
C ALA A 130 -18.10 2.81 21.50
N VAL A 131 -16.90 2.30 21.83
CA VAL A 131 -16.24 2.50 23.14
C VAL A 131 -15.99 3.98 23.47
N TYR A 132 -15.86 4.83 22.46
CA TYR A 132 -15.62 6.27 22.63
C TYR A 132 -16.90 7.10 22.75
N ALA A 133 -18.10 6.47 22.67
CA ALA A 133 -19.40 7.11 22.84
C ALA A 133 -19.59 8.38 22.00
N GLY A 134 -19.06 8.38 20.75
CA GLY A 134 -19.17 9.51 19.83
C GLY A 134 -18.27 10.71 20.14
N ARG A 135 -17.39 10.61 21.15
CA ARG A 135 -16.40 11.66 21.46
C ARG A 135 -15.45 11.86 20.28
N LYS A 136 -15.09 13.13 20.04
CA LYS A 136 -14.11 13.54 19.03
C LYS A 136 -13.16 14.56 19.61
N ASP A 137 -11.87 14.31 19.50
CA ASP A 137 -10.82 15.26 19.85
C ASP A 137 -10.40 16.01 18.57
N PRO A 138 -10.09 17.31 18.62
CA PRO A 138 -9.54 18.00 17.48
C PRO A 138 -8.13 17.50 17.18
N TYR A 139 -7.80 17.30 15.90
CA TYR A 139 -6.46 16.90 15.48
C TYR A 139 -6.12 17.43 14.09
N ASP A 140 -4.82 17.43 13.80
CA ASP A 140 -4.30 17.81 12.49
C ASP A 140 -3.62 16.60 11.82
N VAL A 141 -3.85 16.44 10.54
CA VAL A 141 -2.98 15.66 9.66
C VAL A 141 -1.83 16.55 9.25
N LEU A 142 -0.60 16.13 9.52
CA LEU A 142 0.60 16.89 9.22
C LEU A 142 1.31 16.32 7.98
N LEU A 143 1.63 17.16 7.01
CA LEU A 143 2.56 16.85 5.94
C LEU A 143 3.99 16.93 6.48
N VAL A 144 4.77 15.87 6.28
CA VAL A 144 6.16 15.76 6.76
C VAL A 144 7.10 15.83 5.56
N SER A 145 8.03 16.76 5.58
CA SER A 145 9.04 16.92 4.54
C SER A 145 10.44 16.76 5.11
N LYS A 146 11.34 16.10 4.36
CA LYS A 146 12.75 16.04 4.74
C LYS A 146 13.37 17.43 4.63
N ASN A 147 14.05 17.86 5.69
CA ASN A 147 14.81 19.10 5.65
C ASN A 147 16.12 18.86 4.90
N THR A 148 16.33 19.55 3.78
CA THR A 148 17.53 19.40 2.94
C THR A 148 18.72 20.20 3.45
N ILE A 149 18.50 21.18 4.35
CA ILE A 149 19.54 22.08 4.85
C ILE A 149 20.02 21.66 6.26
N ARG A 150 19.10 21.10 7.07
CA ARG A 150 19.37 20.58 8.42
C ARG A 150 18.95 19.12 8.47
N SER A 151 19.68 18.30 9.23
CA SER A 151 19.22 16.95 9.51
C SER A 151 17.87 16.99 10.22
N GLY A 152 16.89 16.16 9.74
CA GLY A 152 15.57 16.05 10.34
C GLY A 152 14.44 16.31 9.34
N VAL A 153 13.28 16.61 9.89
CA VAL A 153 12.05 16.88 9.12
C VAL A 153 11.44 18.22 9.50
N SER A 154 10.61 18.73 8.62
CA SER A 154 9.69 19.87 8.88
C SER A 154 8.26 19.40 8.70
N THR A 155 7.33 20.00 9.42
CA THR A 155 5.89 19.69 9.35
C THR A 155 5.10 20.94 8.98
N GLN A 156 3.98 20.72 8.26
CA GLN A 156 2.95 21.70 8.04
C GLN A 156 1.57 21.06 8.11
N VAL A 157 0.54 21.81 8.50
CA VAL A 157 -0.83 21.27 8.52
C VAL A 157 -1.29 20.95 7.10
N PHE A 158 -1.71 19.70 6.89
CA PHE A 158 -2.24 19.21 5.62
C PHE A 158 -3.77 19.24 5.60
N THR A 159 -4.39 18.83 6.71
CA THR A 159 -5.84 18.91 6.93
C THR A 159 -6.09 19.04 8.44
N SER A 160 -7.13 19.80 8.83
CA SER A 160 -7.54 19.96 10.23
C SER A 160 -8.93 19.36 10.44
N TYR A 161 -9.09 18.64 11.54
CA TYR A 161 -10.35 18.10 12.04
C TYR A 161 -10.69 18.77 13.37
N ARG A 162 -11.89 19.38 13.45
CA ARG A 162 -12.34 20.17 14.61
C ARG A 162 -13.70 19.66 15.12
#